data_327d7dd22a074d8358ec4b188c3efc3c
#
_entry.id   327d7dd22a074d8358ec4b188c3efc3c
#
_cell.length_a   1.000
_cell.length_b   1.000
_cell.length_c   1.000
_cell.angle_alpha   90.00
_cell.angle_beta   90.00
_cell.angle_gamma   90.00
#
_symmetry.space_group_name_H-M   'P 1'
#
loop_
_entity.id
_entity.type
_entity.pdbx_description
1 polymer ?
#
loop_
_entity_poly.entity_id
_entity_poly.type
_entity_poly.pdbx_seq_one_letter_code
_entity_poly.pdbx_strand_id
1 'polypeptide(L)'
;MTVRIERPLSPHLQIYRWTLTMALSIVHRATGVALYFGTLLLVWWLMAVSSGPGAYAAVQSFTSSWAGRLVAFGHTWALMHHMLSGVRHLVWDLGYGFKPTEREWLTRAALIGGILLTVLLWIAAYAIGGGGR
;
A
#
# COMPACT_ATOMS: atom_id res chain seq x y z
N MET A 1 29.11 -45.13 -21.29
CA MET A 1 28.33 -44.89 -20.06
C MET A 1 27.83 -43.49 -20.06
N THR A 2 26.54 -43.25 -20.27
CA THR A 2 25.92 -41.94 -20.15
C THR A 2 25.64 -41.64 -18.69
N VAL A 3 26.39 -40.71 -18.11
CA VAL A 3 26.13 -40.21 -16.75
C VAL A 3 24.79 -39.50 -16.76
N ARG A 4 23.75 -40.10 -16.14
CA ARG A 4 22.46 -39.46 -15.97
C ARG A 4 22.58 -38.41 -14.85
N ILE A 5 22.68 -37.15 -15.23
CA ILE A 5 22.68 -36.04 -14.24
C ILE A 5 21.24 -35.88 -13.72
N GLU A 6 21.02 -36.25 -12.47
CA GLU A 6 19.76 -35.97 -11.79
C GLU A 6 19.64 -34.45 -11.57
N ARG A 7 18.72 -33.82 -12.31
CA ARG A 7 18.40 -32.39 -12.11
C ARG A 7 17.40 -32.27 -10.97
N PRO A 8 17.52 -31.22 -10.13
CA PRO A 8 16.52 -30.97 -9.10
C PRO A 8 15.15 -30.75 -9.73
N LEU A 9 14.12 -31.37 -9.15
CA LEU A 9 12.74 -31.20 -9.58
C LEU A 9 12.28 -29.76 -9.27
N SER A 10 11.57 -29.17 -10.23
CA SER A 10 10.89 -27.91 -9.99
C SER A 10 9.81 -28.07 -8.90
N PRO A 11 9.64 -27.10 -7.97
CA PRO A 11 8.58 -27.19 -6.99
C PRO A 11 7.20 -27.22 -7.67
N HIS A 12 6.40 -28.21 -7.34
CA HIS A 12 5.02 -28.36 -7.81
C HIS A 12 4.05 -27.64 -6.87
N LEU A 13 2.83 -27.35 -7.34
CA LEU A 13 1.76 -26.71 -6.55
C LEU A 13 1.48 -27.44 -5.23
N GLN A 14 1.67 -28.76 -5.16
CA GLN A 14 1.45 -29.56 -3.95
C GLN A 14 2.46 -29.27 -2.84
N ILE A 15 3.66 -28.81 -3.18
CA ILE A 15 4.74 -28.50 -2.22
C ILE A 15 4.98 -26.99 -2.10
N TYR A 16 4.29 -26.18 -2.91
CA TYR A 16 4.40 -24.74 -2.88
C TYR A 16 3.77 -24.17 -1.60
N ARG A 17 4.54 -23.42 -0.84
CA ARG A 17 4.07 -22.75 0.37
C ARG A 17 4.10 -21.24 0.18
N TRP A 18 2.97 -20.61 0.39
CA TRP A 18 2.88 -19.16 0.41
C TRP A 18 3.69 -18.59 1.58
N THR A 19 4.58 -17.66 1.28
CA THR A 19 5.28 -16.88 2.30
C THR A 19 4.64 -15.50 2.43
N LEU A 20 4.77 -14.87 3.61
CA LEU A 20 4.29 -13.51 3.84
C LEU A 20 4.92 -12.53 2.82
N THR A 21 6.20 -12.70 2.52
CA THR A 21 6.91 -11.86 1.55
C THR A 21 6.29 -11.92 0.15
N MET A 22 5.84 -13.10 -0.28
CA MET A 22 5.17 -13.26 -1.58
C MET A 22 3.80 -12.59 -1.58
N ALA A 23 3.01 -12.79 -0.53
CA ALA A 23 1.71 -12.14 -0.39
C ALA A 23 1.84 -10.61 -0.41
N LEU A 24 2.78 -10.05 0.35
CA LEU A 24 3.00 -8.60 0.39
C LEU A 24 3.64 -8.04 -0.90
N SER A 25 4.31 -8.86 -1.70
CA SER A 25 4.72 -8.45 -3.05
C SER A 25 3.50 -8.22 -3.96
N ILE A 26 2.47 -9.06 -3.87
CA ILE A 26 1.22 -8.86 -4.59
C ILE A 26 0.48 -7.63 -4.07
N VAL A 27 0.38 -7.48 -2.75
CA VAL A 27 -0.26 -6.31 -2.12
C VAL A 27 0.45 -5.01 -2.53
N HIS A 28 1.78 -4.99 -2.59
CA HIS A 28 2.55 -3.83 -3.06
C HIS A 28 2.18 -3.43 -4.50
N ARG A 29 2.04 -4.41 -5.40
CA ARG A 29 1.59 -4.14 -6.78
C ARG A 29 0.15 -3.65 -6.82
N ALA A 30 -0.74 -4.29 -6.06
CA ALA A 30 -2.14 -3.88 -5.98
C ALA A 30 -2.29 -2.45 -5.41
N THR A 31 -1.52 -2.10 -4.37
CA THR A 31 -1.50 -0.73 -3.85
C THR A 31 -0.95 0.27 -4.86
N GLY A 32 0.05 -0.10 -5.66
CA GLY A 32 0.54 0.75 -6.76
C GLY A 32 -0.56 1.05 -7.79
N VAL A 33 -1.34 0.06 -8.19
CA VAL A 33 -2.51 0.23 -9.07
C VAL A 33 -3.57 1.12 -8.40
N ALA A 34 -3.87 0.88 -7.12
CA ALA A 34 -4.81 1.69 -6.37
C ALA A 34 -4.37 3.17 -6.28
N LEU A 35 -3.09 3.44 -6.10
CA LEU A 35 -2.53 4.79 -6.10
C LEU A 35 -2.65 5.46 -7.47
N TYR A 36 -2.40 4.72 -8.55
CA TYR A 36 -2.60 5.24 -9.91
C TYR A 36 -4.03 5.74 -10.13
N PHE A 37 -5.05 4.94 -9.77
CA PHE A 37 -6.43 5.38 -9.85
C PHE A 37 -6.76 6.47 -8.82
N GLY A 38 -6.11 6.46 -7.66
CA GLY A 38 -6.28 7.50 -6.63
C GLY A 38 -5.80 8.88 -7.08
N THR A 39 -4.84 8.97 -8.02
CA THR A 39 -4.46 10.26 -8.61
C THR A 39 -5.62 10.93 -9.35
N LEU A 40 -6.56 10.18 -9.90
CA LEU A 40 -7.76 10.72 -10.54
C LEU A 40 -8.67 11.43 -9.51
N LEU A 41 -8.79 10.88 -8.30
CA LEU A 41 -9.53 11.53 -7.21
C LEU A 41 -8.86 12.83 -6.76
N LEU A 42 -7.54 12.83 -6.69
CA LEU A 42 -6.78 14.04 -6.37
C LEU A 42 -6.94 15.11 -7.45
N VAL A 43 -6.85 14.73 -8.72
CA VAL A 43 -7.07 15.64 -9.85
C VAL A 43 -8.49 16.19 -9.82
N TRP A 44 -9.49 15.34 -9.60
CA TRP A 44 -10.88 15.78 -9.47
C TRP A 44 -11.06 16.81 -8.35
N TRP A 45 -10.46 16.56 -7.18
CA TRP A 45 -10.48 17.49 -6.06
C TRP A 45 -9.81 18.83 -6.41
N LEU A 46 -8.62 18.81 -7.02
CA LEU A 46 -7.89 20.01 -7.43
C LEU A 46 -8.68 20.84 -8.47
N MET A 47 -9.27 20.15 -9.44
CA MET A 47 -10.13 20.79 -10.45
C MET A 47 -11.36 21.42 -9.80
N ALA A 48 -11.98 20.76 -8.84
CA ALA A 48 -13.14 21.30 -8.13
C ALA A 48 -12.78 22.53 -7.31
N VAL A 49 -11.64 22.52 -6.62
CA VAL A 49 -11.13 23.69 -5.87
C VAL A 49 -10.92 24.89 -6.80
N SER A 50 -10.36 24.66 -7.99
CA SER A 50 -10.10 25.75 -8.95
C SER A 50 -11.35 26.25 -9.70
N SER A 51 -12.40 25.39 -9.80
CA SER A 51 -13.63 25.72 -10.55
C SER A 51 -14.67 26.49 -9.74
N GLY A 52 -14.46 26.63 -8.44
CA GLY A 52 -15.30 27.45 -7.56
C GLY A 52 -16.22 26.68 -6.61
N PRO A 53 -17.03 27.40 -5.81
CA PRO A 53 -17.75 26.83 -4.67
C PRO A 53 -18.71 25.69 -5.00
N GLY A 54 -19.40 25.78 -6.15
CA GLY A 54 -20.37 24.74 -6.54
C GLY A 54 -19.71 23.40 -6.86
N ALA A 55 -18.60 23.40 -7.61
CA ALA A 55 -17.86 22.19 -7.91
C ALA A 55 -17.19 21.63 -6.65
N TYR A 56 -16.66 22.50 -5.79
CA TYR A 56 -16.10 22.08 -4.52
C TYR A 56 -17.12 21.43 -3.59
N ALA A 57 -18.35 21.96 -3.53
CA ALA A 57 -19.43 21.40 -2.72
C ALA A 57 -19.78 19.95 -3.14
N ALA A 58 -19.74 19.64 -4.44
CA ALA A 58 -19.99 18.30 -4.93
C ALA A 58 -18.91 17.30 -4.45
N VAL A 59 -17.64 17.68 -4.52
CA VAL A 59 -16.53 16.84 -4.01
C VAL A 59 -16.60 16.70 -2.50
N GLN A 60 -16.90 17.79 -1.79
CA GLN A 60 -17.06 17.79 -0.34
C GLN A 60 -18.21 16.87 0.11
N SER A 61 -19.30 16.87 -0.61
CA SER A 61 -20.43 15.96 -0.36
C SER A 61 -20.00 14.48 -0.48
N PHE A 62 -19.21 14.15 -1.50
CA PHE A 62 -18.67 12.79 -1.64
C PHE A 62 -17.68 12.45 -0.53
N THR A 63 -16.66 13.29 -0.29
CA THR A 63 -15.60 13.00 0.67
C THR A 63 -16.06 12.97 2.13
N SER A 64 -17.12 13.71 2.45
CA SER A 64 -17.75 13.68 3.79
C SER A 64 -18.69 12.48 3.98
N SER A 65 -19.11 11.83 2.90
CA SER A 65 -19.93 10.63 2.97
C SER A 65 -19.16 9.44 3.57
N TRP A 66 -19.89 8.43 4.08
CA TRP A 66 -19.28 7.21 4.57
C TRP A 66 -18.43 6.51 3.49
N ALA A 67 -18.94 6.42 2.27
CA ALA A 67 -18.24 5.81 1.15
C ALA A 67 -16.96 6.58 0.79
N GLY A 68 -17.03 7.90 0.73
CA GLY A 68 -15.85 8.75 0.47
C GLY A 68 -14.78 8.62 1.55
N ARG A 69 -15.18 8.56 2.83
CA ARG A 69 -14.25 8.34 3.94
C ARG A 69 -13.58 6.96 3.86
N LEU A 70 -14.32 5.92 3.50
CA LEU A 70 -13.79 4.57 3.32
C LEU A 70 -12.75 4.54 2.17
N VAL A 71 -13.08 5.16 1.05
CA VAL A 71 -12.17 5.30 -0.10
C VAL A 71 -10.90 6.08 0.31
N ALA A 72 -11.05 7.20 1.00
CA ALA A 72 -9.93 7.99 1.48
C ALA A 72 -9.05 7.21 2.48
N PHE A 73 -9.66 6.47 3.41
CA PHE A 73 -8.93 5.61 4.35
C PHE A 73 -8.15 4.52 3.63
N GLY A 74 -8.80 3.80 2.71
CA GLY A 74 -8.15 2.77 1.91
C GLY A 74 -7.01 3.32 1.04
N HIS A 75 -7.20 4.50 0.44
CA HIS A 75 -6.15 5.17 -0.33
C HIS A 75 -4.97 5.60 0.55
N THR A 76 -5.24 6.13 1.75
CA THR A 76 -4.19 6.46 2.73
C THR A 76 -3.39 5.23 3.12
N TRP A 77 -4.06 4.11 3.40
CA TRP A 77 -3.38 2.86 3.71
C TRP A 77 -2.55 2.36 2.52
N ALA A 78 -3.10 2.40 1.30
CA ALA A 78 -2.37 2.04 0.10
C ALA A 78 -1.09 2.87 -0.05
N LEU A 79 -1.16 4.18 0.20
CA LEU A 79 -0.01 5.08 0.15
C LEU A 79 1.05 4.73 1.19
N MET A 80 0.65 4.58 2.47
CA MET A 80 1.59 4.28 3.56
C MET A 80 2.25 2.90 3.38
N HIS A 81 1.46 1.90 3.01
CA HIS A 81 1.98 0.55 2.76
C HIS A 81 2.91 0.51 1.53
N HIS A 82 2.52 1.17 0.44
CA HIS A 82 3.31 1.23 -0.78
C HIS A 82 4.66 1.94 -0.55
N MET A 83 4.63 3.05 0.16
CA MET A 83 5.82 3.82 0.54
C MET A 83 6.80 2.97 1.37
N LEU A 84 6.33 2.33 2.44
CA LEU A 84 7.19 1.50 3.30
C LEU A 84 7.69 0.25 2.58
N SER A 85 6.89 -0.33 1.70
CA SER A 85 7.34 -1.42 0.83
C SER A 85 8.39 -0.94 -0.18
N GLY A 86 8.27 0.28 -0.68
CA GLY A 86 9.30 0.94 -1.51
C GLY A 86 10.61 1.13 -0.75
N VAL A 87 10.56 1.63 0.49
CA VAL A 87 11.74 1.75 1.37
C VAL A 87 12.41 0.39 1.57
N ARG A 88 11.63 -0.68 1.76
CA ARG A 88 12.17 -2.04 1.83
C ARG A 88 12.94 -2.43 0.56
N HIS A 89 12.45 -2.06 -0.62
CA HIS A 89 13.18 -2.31 -1.88
C HIS A 89 14.48 -1.52 -1.94
N LEU A 90 14.49 -0.26 -1.48
CA LEU A 90 15.73 0.53 -1.41
C LEU A 90 16.77 -0.11 -0.45
N VAL A 91 16.33 -0.70 0.67
CA VAL A 91 17.23 -1.44 1.57
C VAL A 91 17.86 -2.64 0.85
N TRP A 92 17.08 -3.35 0.02
CA TRP A 92 17.61 -4.46 -0.79
C TRP A 92 18.55 -3.98 -1.89
N ASP A 93 18.27 -2.85 -2.53
CA ASP A 93 19.15 -2.26 -3.55
C ASP A 93 20.51 -1.86 -2.96
N LEU A 94 20.56 -1.53 -1.66
CA LEU A 94 21.80 -1.31 -0.92
C LEU A 94 22.53 -2.60 -0.51
N GLY A 95 21.99 -3.77 -0.83
CA GLY A 95 22.58 -5.07 -0.51
C GLY A 95 22.28 -5.62 0.88
N TYR A 96 21.34 -5.01 1.63
CA TYR A 96 20.99 -5.43 2.99
C TYR A 96 19.60 -6.14 3.03
N GLY A 97 19.37 -6.91 4.10
CA GLY A 97 18.05 -7.47 4.37
C GLY A 97 17.69 -8.73 3.58
N PHE A 98 18.67 -9.45 3.02
CA PHE A 98 18.45 -10.67 2.23
C PHE A 98 18.39 -11.95 3.05
N LYS A 99 18.93 -11.97 4.26
CA LYS A 99 18.81 -13.14 5.12
C LYS A 99 17.34 -13.44 5.42
N PRO A 100 16.96 -14.72 5.54
CA PRO A 100 15.55 -15.10 5.73
C PRO A 100 14.86 -14.34 6.86
N THR A 101 15.52 -14.20 8.01
CA THR A 101 15.01 -13.49 9.18
C THR A 101 14.85 -11.98 8.94
N GLU A 102 15.87 -11.34 8.33
CA GLU A 102 15.86 -9.91 8.02
C GLU A 102 14.76 -9.58 7.01
N ARG A 103 14.61 -10.40 5.97
CA ARG A 103 13.57 -10.27 4.96
C ARG A 103 12.17 -10.34 5.57
N GLU A 104 11.93 -11.29 6.48
CA GLU A 104 10.65 -11.37 7.17
C GLU A 104 10.38 -10.18 8.07
N TRP A 105 11.38 -9.72 8.82
CA TRP A 105 11.27 -8.55 9.67
C TRP A 105 10.95 -7.29 8.87
N LEU A 106 11.66 -7.02 7.79
CA LEU A 106 11.39 -5.89 6.91
C LEU A 106 9.99 -5.97 6.31
N THR A 107 9.55 -7.17 5.98
CA THR A 107 8.20 -7.41 5.45
C THR A 107 7.11 -7.11 6.47
N ARG A 108 7.28 -7.59 7.72
CA ARG A 108 6.35 -7.30 8.82
C ARG A 108 6.37 -5.82 9.20
N ALA A 109 7.56 -5.21 9.23
CA ALA A 109 7.71 -3.79 9.54
C ALA A 109 6.97 -2.91 8.51
N ALA A 110 7.06 -3.22 7.22
CA ALA A 110 6.33 -2.49 6.19
C ALA A 110 4.81 -2.65 6.33
N LEU A 111 4.31 -3.84 6.66
CA LEU A 111 2.89 -4.07 6.87
C LEU A 111 2.35 -3.34 8.11
N ILE A 112 2.97 -3.60 9.26
CA ILE A 112 2.55 -3.02 10.56
C ILE A 112 2.73 -1.50 10.52
N GLY A 113 3.88 -1.02 10.02
CA GLY A 113 4.16 0.40 9.87
C GLY A 113 3.15 1.10 8.98
N GLY A 114 2.74 0.49 7.86
CA GLY A 114 1.71 1.02 6.96
C GLY A 114 0.35 1.19 7.66
N ILE A 115 -0.05 0.20 8.47
CA ILE A 115 -1.28 0.27 9.27
C ILE A 115 -1.17 1.35 10.34
N LEU A 116 -0.08 1.36 11.12
CA LEU A 116 0.12 2.32 12.20
C LEU A 116 0.16 3.76 11.67
N LEU A 117 0.91 4.03 10.61
CA LEU A 117 0.99 5.36 10.01
C LEU A 117 -0.38 5.82 9.49
N THR A 118 -1.15 4.93 8.89
CA THR A 118 -2.52 5.24 8.44
C THR A 118 -3.40 5.66 9.61
N VAL A 119 -3.43 4.85 10.66
CA VAL A 119 -4.26 5.12 11.85
C VAL A 119 -3.83 6.43 12.53
N LEU A 120 -2.52 6.62 12.73
CA LEU A 120 -1.99 7.85 13.35
C LEU A 120 -2.32 9.10 12.53
N LEU A 121 -2.20 9.02 11.21
CA LEU A 121 -2.53 10.13 10.32
C LEU A 121 -4.01 10.49 10.40
N TRP A 122 -4.90 9.52 10.46
CA TRP A 122 -6.33 9.74 10.59
C TRP A 122 -6.70 10.28 11.96
N ILE A 123 -6.10 9.77 13.04
CA ILE A 123 -6.28 10.33 14.39
C ILE A 123 -5.84 11.80 14.41
N ALA A 124 -4.66 12.10 13.86
CA ALA A 124 -4.15 13.47 13.78
C ALA A 124 -5.08 14.38 12.96
N ALA A 125 -5.55 13.89 11.80
CA ALA A 125 -6.48 14.65 10.95
C ALA A 125 -7.79 15.00 11.67
N TYR A 126 -8.36 14.04 12.42
CA TYR A 126 -9.56 14.28 13.21
C TYR A 126 -9.31 15.20 14.43
N ALA A 127 -8.16 15.05 15.07
CA ALA A 127 -7.81 15.90 16.22
C ALA A 127 -7.60 17.37 15.80
N ILE A 128 -6.95 17.61 14.65
CA ILE A 128 -6.66 18.95 14.14
C ILE A 128 -7.89 19.53 13.43
N GLY A 129 -8.61 18.72 12.64
CA GLY A 129 -9.76 19.14 11.84
C GLY A 129 -11.05 19.35 12.64
N GLY A 130 -11.04 19.12 13.97
CA GLY A 130 -12.20 19.35 14.85
C GLY A 130 -13.36 18.39 14.61
N GLY A 131 -13.08 17.11 14.40
CA GLY A 131 -14.09 16.04 14.47
C GLY A 131 -15.38 16.28 13.70
N GLY A 132 -15.31 16.43 12.38
CA GLY A 132 -16.50 16.31 11.53
C GLY A 132 -17.52 17.45 11.67
N ARG A 133 -17.17 18.64 11.22
CA ARG A 133 -18.17 19.65 10.79
C ARG A 133 -18.51 19.44 9.33
#